data_6a7dda95087969462b253416998698c3
#
_entry.id   6a7dda95087969462b253416998698c3
#
_cell.length_a   1.000
_cell.length_b   1.000
_cell.length_c   1.000
_cell.angle_alpha   90.00
_cell.angle_beta   90.00
_cell.angle_gamma   90.00
#
_symmetry.space_group_name_H-M   'P 1'
#
loop_
_entity.id
_entity.type
_entity.pdbx_description
1 polymer ?
#
loop_
_entity_poly.entity_id
_entity_poly.type
_entity_poly.pdbx_seq_one_letter_code
_entity_poly.pdbx_strand_id
1 'polypeptide(L)'
;MKRFVKKLICVSLVIFYFCNVEKVQSLIPYYYLPSNENLEKESLSIGKNAYQLLYFGQYKQSLNLAKLATQLNKKDEKLWLILSEAQLANKLYKNSLISLIKAQKINPKNSEIYFAKSNVYFKITQLKKAKTSLENGLKIEPNNHKAIFQLGNIFLMEKNYSKAIELFDKSIKIKPDFWQAINNQGLAYFETNKIKLSIKLFKKAISIEENAEPLLGLATCLSIKDITLALELAKKALNKDPNYVDYDYRKEQLWGENLQTSTEILLQNDQLQTDVILAKSKINSSS
;
A
#
# COMPACT_ATOMS: atom_id res chain seq x y z
N MET A 1 83.58 29.25 -31.54
CA MET A 1 83.63 28.15 -30.54
C MET A 1 82.81 28.45 -29.26
N LYS A 2 82.89 29.61 -28.65
CA LYS A 2 82.15 29.91 -27.38
C LYS A 2 80.61 29.97 -27.47
N ARG A 3 80.02 30.19 -28.63
CA ARG A 3 78.54 30.23 -28.81
C ARG A 3 77.91 28.83 -28.97
N PHE A 4 78.65 27.83 -29.41
CA PHE A 4 78.15 26.47 -29.58
C PHE A 4 78.11 25.71 -28.24
N VAL A 5 79.10 25.95 -27.38
CA VAL A 5 79.14 25.33 -26.03
C VAL A 5 78.01 25.81 -25.12
N LYS A 6 77.62 27.12 -25.23
CA LYS A 6 76.48 27.62 -24.42
C LYS A 6 75.12 27.02 -24.86
N LYS A 7 74.95 26.73 -26.18
CA LYS A 7 73.74 26.07 -26.64
C LYS A 7 73.63 24.59 -26.23
N LEU A 8 74.76 23.91 -26.18
CA LEU A 8 74.78 22.49 -25.73
C LEU A 8 74.51 22.36 -24.23
N ILE A 9 74.99 23.31 -23.41
CA ILE A 9 74.76 23.29 -21.94
C ILE A 9 73.29 23.63 -21.64
N CYS A 10 72.65 24.55 -22.39
CA CYS A 10 71.22 24.81 -22.23
C CYS A 10 70.33 23.66 -22.64
N VAL A 11 70.68 22.90 -23.70
CA VAL A 11 69.92 21.71 -24.15
C VAL A 11 70.09 20.56 -23.16
N SER A 12 71.29 20.34 -22.61
CA SER A 12 71.53 19.30 -21.60
C SER A 12 70.82 19.62 -20.28
N LEU A 13 70.75 20.90 -19.86
CA LEU A 13 70.02 21.31 -18.68
C LEU A 13 68.47 21.18 -18.84
N VAL A 14 67.96 21.44 -20.02
CA VAL A 14 66.50 21.20 -20.29
C VAL A 14 66.15 19.71 -20.32
N ILE A 15 67.06 18.88 -20.87
CA ILE A 15 66.85 17.44 -20.86
C ILE A 15 66.95 16.87 -19.41
N PHE A 16 67.85 17.42 -18.57
CA PHE A 16 67.92 16.98 -17.15
C PHE A 16 66.74 17.44 -16.30
N TYR A 17 66.13 18.56 -16.66
CA TYR A 17 64.90 19.00 -16.02
C TYR A 17 63.63 18.16 -16.38
N PHE A 18 63.65 17.60 -17.60
CA PHE A 18 62.56 16.71 -18.03
C PHE A 18 62.72 15.25 -17.54
N CYS A 19 63.93 14.85 -17.13
CA CYS A 19 64.15 13.49 -16.58
C CYS A 19 63.88 13.36 -15.07
N ASN A 20 63.73 14.48 -14.35
CA ASN A 20 63.36 14.50 -12.94
C ASN A 20 61.92 14.93 -12.72
N VAL A 21 61.01 14.59 -13.64
CA VAL A 21 59.59 14.47 -13.28
C VAL A 21 59.54 13.23 -12.41
N GLU A 22 59.62 13.44 -11.08
CA GLU A 22 59.14 12.44 -10.13
C GLU A 22 57.83 11.91 -10.71
N LYS A 23 57.71 10.59 -10.82
CA LYS A 23 56.46 9.96 -11.12
C LYS A 23 55.51 10.52 -10.08
N VAL A 24 54.72 11.55 -10.45
CA VAL A 24 53.52 11.87 -9.72
C VAL A 24 52.72 10.58 -9.82
N GLN A 25 52.89 9.72 -8.81
CA GLN A 25 51.87 8.71 -8.58
C GLN A 25 50.60 9.48 -8.47
N SER A 26 49.84 9.49 -9.53
CA SER A 26 48.45 9.97 -9.46
C SER A 26 47.89 9.20 -8.27
N LEU A 27 47.60 9.88 -7.18
CA LEU A 27 46.78 9.36 -6.11
C LEU A 27 45.41 9.15 -6.76
N ILE A 28 45.29 8.03 -7.48
CA ILE A 28 43.99 7.49 -7.80
C ILE A 28 43.39 7.26 -6.42
N PRO A 29 42.36 7.99 -6.01
CA PRO A 29 41.74 7.73 -4.74
C PRO A 29 41.46 6.24 -4.71
N TYR A 30 42.00 5.53 -3.71
CA TYR A 30 41.73 4.11 -3.55
C TYR A 30 40.24 4.03 -3.20
N TYR A 31 39.40 3.90 -4.21
CA TYR A 31 37.99 3.61 -4.02
C TYR A 31 37.93 2.17 -3.50
N TYR A 32 37.64 2.05 -2.21
CA TYR A 32 37.26 0.76 -1.65
C TYR A 32 35.97 0.34 -2.36
N LEU A 33 36.07 -0.58 -3.30
CA LEU A 33 34.91 -1.23 -3.88
C LEU A 33 34.47 -2.31 -2.87
N PRO A 34 33.32 -2.16 -2.23
CA PRO A 34 32.83 -3.15 -1.29
C PRO A 34 32.67 -4.51 -2.00
N SER A 35 32.95 -5.59 -1.30
CA SER A 35 32.72 -6.94 -1.82
C SER A 35 31.24 -7.14 -2.17
N ASN A 36 30.95 -8.08 -3.06
CA ASN A 36 29.55 -8.42 -3.41
C ASN A 36 28.74 -8.78 -2.16
N GLU A 37 29.34 -9.50 -1.20
CA GLU A 37 28.71 -9.84 0.07
C GLU A 37 28.34 -8.61 0.90
N ASN A 38 29.24 -7.62 0.98
CA ASN A 38 28.96 -6.35 1.64
C ASN A 38 27.85 -5.58 0.94
N LEU A 39 27.83 -5.56 -0.41
CA LEU A 39 26.77 -4.90 -1.18
C LEU A 39 25.42 -5.58 -0.98
N GLU A 40 25.37 -6.92 -0.92
CA GLU A 40 24.15 -7.66 -0.62
C GLU A 40 23.63 -7.34 0.78
N LYS A 41 24.50 -7.35 1.79
CA LYS A 41 24.14 -7.01 3.18
C LYS A 41 23.62 -5.56 3.29
N GLU A 42 24.30 -4.62 2.69
CA GLU A 42 23.87 -3.21 2.65
C GLU A 42 22.55 -3.04 1.91
N SER A 43 22.35 -3.76 0.81
CA SER A 43 21.09 -3.69 0.06
C SER A 43 19.88 -4.11 0.89
N LEU A 44 20.03 -5.16 1.72
CA LEU A 44 18.97 -5.63 2.62
C LEU A 44 18.68 -4.62 3.73
N SER A 45 19.72 -4.00 4.30
CA SER A 45 19.59 -2.93 5.30
C SER A 45 18.84 -1.73 4.73
N ILE A 46 19.24 -1.26 3.54
CA ILE A 46 18.58 -0.16 2.84
C ILE A 46 17.12 -0.53 2.48
N GLY A 47 16.89 -1.77 2.04
CA GLY A 47 15.54 -2.29 1.76
C GLY A 47 14.64 -2.26 2.99
N LYS A 48 15.17 -2.68 4.15
CA LYS A 48 14.45 -2.62 5.43
C LYS A 48 14.08 -1.17 5.80
N ASN A 49 15.02 -0.25 5.64
CA ASN A 49 14.75 1.18 5.90
C ASN A 49 13.70 1.74 4.93
N ALA A 50 13.74 1.33 3.66
CA ALA A 50 12.71 1.71 2.69
C ALA A 50 11.31 1.21 3.12
N TYR A 51 11.22 -0.02 3.61
CA TYR A 51 9.97 -0.59 4.13
C TYR A 51 9.46 0.14 5.37
N GLN A 52 10.36 0.52 6.30
CA GLN A 52 9.98 1.32 7.46
C GLN A 52 9.42 2.71 7.05
N LEU A 53 10.04 3.35 6.06
CA LEU A 53 9.55 4.63 5.53
C LEU A 53 8.16 4.51 4.90
N LEU A 54 7.83 3.37 4.25
CA LEU A 54 6.46 3.09 3.78
C LEU A 54 5.47 3.08 4.92
N TYR A 55 5.82 2.40 6.02
CA TYR A 55 4.96 2.32 7.21
C TYR A 55 4.67 3.71 7.82
N PHE A 56 5.67 4.61 7.79
CA PHE A 56 5.51 6.01 8.26
C PHE A 56 4.96 6.98 7.21
N GLY A 57 4.46 6.49 6.07
CA GLY A 57 3.89 7.34 5.02
C GLY A 57 4.89 8.18 4.23
N GLN A 58 6.20 7.96 4.45
CA GLN A 58 7.27 8.70 3.75
C GLN A 58 7.55 8.10 2.37
N TYR A 59 6.55 8.12 1.50
CA TYR A 59 6.54 7.35 0.26
C TYR A 59 7.65 7.73 -0.72
N LYS A 60 7.99 9.03 -0.85
CA LYS A 60 9.05 9.48 -1.76
C LYS A 60 10.44 9.02 -1.31
N GLN A 61 10.75 9.13 -0.01
CA GLN A 61 12.01 8.66 0.56
C GLN A 61 12.12 7.13 0.43
N SER A 62 11.05 6.40 0.77
CA SER A 62 10.98 4.96 0.58
C SER A 62 11.30 4.55 -0.86
N LEU A 63 10.70 5.22 -1.85
CA LEU A 63 10.95 4.94 -3.26
C LEU A 63 12.43 5.09 -3.65
N ASN A 64 13.11 6.12 -3.14
CA ASN A 64 14.52 6.36 -3.43
C ASN A 64 15.40 5.26 -2.83
N LEU A 65 15.18 4.90 -1.56
CA LEU A 65 15.93 3.82 -0.92
C LEU A 65 15.63 2.45 -1.55
N ALA A 66 14.38 2.15 -1.88
CA ALA A 66 14.03 0.89 -2.54
C ALA A 66 14.69 0.76 -3.93
N LYS A 67 14.78 1.86 -4.71
CA LYS A 67 15.53 1.89 -5.96
C LYS A 67 17.02 1.60 -5.74
N LEU A 68 17.63 2.25 -4.75
CA LEU A 68 19.04 2.01 -4.42
C LEU A 68 19.27 0.55 -4.00
N ALA A 69 18.45 0.00 -3.12
CA ALA A 69 18.56 -1.38 -2.68
C ALA A 69 18.51 -2.37 -3.87
N THR A 70 17.57 -2.18 -4.81
CA THR A 70 17.47 -3.04 -6.00
C THR A 70 18.59 -2.82 -7.02
N GLN A 71 19.28 -1.67 -7.02
CA GLN A 71 20.48 -1.44 -7.84
C GLN A 71 21.69 -2.20 -7.28
N LEU A 72 21.84 -2.22 -5.96
CA LEU A 72 22.92 -2.92 -5.26
C LEU A 72 22.77 -4.44 -5.34
N ASN A 73 21.54 -4.96 -5.21
CA ASN A 73 21.26 -6.39 -5.35
C ASN A 73 20.00 -6.63 -6.20
N LYS A 74 20.21 -7.01 -7.45
CA LYS A 74 19.11 -7.29 -8.42
C LYS A 74 18.56 -8.71 -8.29
N LYS A 75 19.19 -9.58 -7.49
CA LYS A 75 18.84 -11.01 -7.41
C LYS A 75 17.92 -11.34 -6.25
N ASP A 76 17.59 -10.39 -5.39
CA ASP A 76 16.71 -10.57 -4.24
C ASP A 76 15.29 -10.14 -4.58
N GLU A 77 14.34 -11.07 -4.56
CA GLU A 77 12.93 -10.81 -4.88
C GLU A 77 12.25 -9.91 -3.86
N LYS A 78 12.70 -9.90 -2.60
CA LYS A 78 12.12 -9.08 -1.54
C LYS A 78 12.39 -7.60 -1.77
N LEU A 79 13.57 -7.26 -2.28
CA LEU A 79 13.90 -5.88 -2.64
C LEU A 79 13.01 -5.38 -3.79
N TRP A 80 12.71 -6.24 -4.78
CA TRP A 80 11.77 -5.90 -5.85
C TRP A 80 10.33 -5.78 -5.35
N LEU A 81 9.93 -6.57 -4.34
CA LEU A 81 8.64 -6.41 -3.66
C LEU A 81 8.56 -5.06 -2.95
N ILE A 82 9.54 -4.70 -2.13
CA ILE A 82 9.60 -3.40 -1.43
C ILE A 82 9.56 -2.25 -2.45
N LEU A 83 10.33 -2.36 -3.54
CA LEU A 83 10.30 -1.34 -4.60
C LEU A 83 8.90 -1.24 -5.24
N SER A 84 8.23 -2.37 -5.47
CA SER A 84 6.89 -2.36 -6.04
C SER A 84 5.86 -1.69 -5.12
N GLU A 85 5.96 -1.93 -3.82
CA GLU A 85 5.10 -1.28 -2.80
C GLU A 85 5.36 0.22 -2.72
N ALA A 86 6.64 0.63 -2.72
CA ALA A 86 7.00 2.05 -2.76
C ALA A 86 6.51 2.74 -4.04
N GLN A 87 6.56 2.05 -5.18
CA GLN A 87 6.02 2.54 -6.45
C GLN A 87 4.49 2.64 -6.42
N LEU A 88 3.82 1.65 -5.84
CA LEU A 88 2.36 1.65 -5.66
C LEU A 88 1.90 2.82 -4.79
N ALA A 89 2.56 3.04 -3.64
CA ALA A 89 2.28 4.15 -2.73
C ALA A 89 2.49 5.52 -3.40
N ASN A 90 3.43 5.62 -4.34
CA ASN A 90 3.64 6.81 -5.18
C ASN A 90 2.78 6.82 -6.46
N LYS A 91 1.75 5.98 -6.57
CA LYS A 91 0.84 5.87 -7.73
C LYS A 91 1.55 5.52 -9.06
N LEU A 92 2.76 4.96 -9.00
CA LEU A 92 3.56 4.53 -10.16
C LEU A 92 3.19 3.09 -10.57
N TYR A 93 1.93 2.85 -10.91
CA TYR A 93 1.34 1.53 -11.11
C TYR A 93 2.06 0.66 -12.14
N LYS A 94 2.41 1.25 -13.31
CA LYS A 94 3.14 0.53 -14.37
C LYS A 94 4.53 0.06 -13.88
N ASN A 95 5.25 0.92 -13.18
CA ASN A 95 6.56 0.60 -12.63
C ASN A 95 6.46 -0.51 -11.56
N SER A 96 5.44 -0.45 -10.69
CA SER A 96 5.17 -1.47 -9.70
C SER A 96 4.96 -2.85 -10.34
N LEU A 97 4.15 -2.95 -11.40
CA LEU A 97 3.99 -4.21 -12.15
C LEU A 97 5.29 -4.71 -12.77
N ILE A 98 6.14 -3.83 -13.30
CA ILE A 98 7.46 -4.21 -13.83
C ILE A 98 8.35 -4.79 -12.73
N SER A 99 8.37 -4.16 -11.55
CA SER A 99 9.13 -4.66 -10.39
C SER A 99 8.61 -6.03 -9.93
N LEU A 100 7.30 -6.22 -9.90
CA LEU A 100 6.67 -7.50 -9.56
C LEU A 100 6.96 -8.61 -10.58
N ILE A 101 7.06 -8.27 -11.87
CA ILE A 101 7.49 -9.23 -12.91
C ILE A 101 8.94 -9.67 -12.67
N LYS A 102 9.83 -8.75 -12.26
CA LYS A 102 11.23 -9.09 -11.92
C LYS A 102 11.28 -9.97 -10.67
N ALA A 103 10.54 -9.63 -9.60
CA ALA A 103 10.43 -10.47 -8.41
C ALA A 103 9.94 -11.89 -8.77
N GLN A 104 8.90 -12.00 -9.60
CA GLN A 104 8.34 -13.29 -10.02
C GLN A 104 9.31 -14.16 -10.83
N LYS A 105 10.16 -13.53 -11.66
CA LYS A 105 11.22 -14.27 -12.38
C LYS A 105 12.25 -14.85 -11.45
N ILE A 106 12.55 -14.19 -10.33
CA ILE A 106 13.51 -14.65 -9.33
C ILE A 106 12.89 -15.76 -8.48
N ASN A 107 11.67 -15.53 -7.96
CA ASN A 107 10.99 -16.51 -7.11
C ASN A 107 9.51 -16.65 -7.51
N PRO A 108 9.18 -17.53 -8.46
CA PRO A 108 7.80 -17.75 -8.92
C PRO A 108 6.88 -18.42 -7.89
N LYS A 109 7.46 -18.98 -6.79
CA LYS A 109 6.71 -19.66 -5.73
C LYS A 109 6.42 -18.76 -4.51
N ASN A 110 6.79 -17.48 -4.56
CA ASN A 110 6.45 -16.54 -3.51
C ASN A 110 5.03 -15.99 -3.74
N SER A 111 4.08 -16.36 -2.86
CA SER A 111 2.67 -15.95 -2.91
C SER A 111 2.49 -14.44 -2.80
N GLU A 112 3.34 -13.76 -2.02
CA GLU A 112 3.26 -12.31 -1.81
C GLU A 112 3.37 -11.51 -3.12
N ILE A 113 4.13 -12.02 -4.09
CA ILE A 113 4.27 -11.37 -5.41
C ILE A 113 2.92 -11.32 -6.14
N TYR A 114 2.15 -12.39 -6.05
CA TYR A 114 0.82 -12.47 -6.68
C TYR A 114 -0.19 -11.60 -5.94
N PHE A 115 -0.12 -11.56 -4.62
CA PHE A 115 -0.97 -10.68 -3.81
C PHE A 115 -0.64 -9.19 -4.07
N ALA A 116 0.64 -8.84 -4.16
CA ALA A 116 1.06 -7.50 -4.53
C ALA A 116 0.59 -7.11 -5.96
N LYS A 117 0.67 -8.04 -6.94
CA LYS A 117 0.12 -7.80 -8.29
C LYS A 117 -1.39 -7.55 -8.25
N SER A 118 -2.11 -8.32 -7.44
CA SER A 118 -3.54 -8.09 -7.26
C SER A 118 -3.85 -6.70 -6.75
N ASN A 119 -3.10 -6.23 -5.74
CA ASN A 119 -3.26 -4.88 -5.18
C ASN A 119 -3.08 -3.80 -6.26
N VAL A 120 -2.06 -3.93 -7.11
CA VAL A 120 -1.84 -2.97 -8.21
C VAL A 120 -2.99 -3.03 -9.21
N TYR A 121 -3.40 -4.21 -9.65
CA TYR A 121 -4.52 -4.39 -10.59
C TYR A 121 -5.83 -3.87 -10.02
N PHE A 122 -6.08 -4.07 -8.73
CA PHE A 122 -7.24 -3.54 -8.03
C PHE A 122 -7.25 -2.00 -8.05
N LYS A 123 -6.12 -1.36 -7.74
CA LYS A 123 -5.99 0.12 -7.74
C LYS A 123 -6.20 0.74 -9.13
N ILE A 124 -5.94 0.01 -10.20
CA ILE A 124 -6.21 0.46 -11.58
C ILE A 124 -7.50 -0.15 -12.16
N THR A 125 -8.38 -0.65 -11.30
CA THR A 125 -9.71 -1.20 -11.63
C THR A 125 -9.70 -2.36 -12.63
N GLN A 126 -8.58 -3.06 -12.80
CA GLN A 126 -8.49 -4.26 -13.63
C GLN A 126 -8.87 -5.52 -12.82
N LEU A 127 -10.14 -5.59 -12.39
CA LEU A 127 -10.65 -6.58 -11.44
C LEU A 127 -10.41 -8.02 -11.88
N LYS A 128 -10.56 -8.34 -13.18
CA LYS A 128 -10.28 -9.69 -13.71
C LYS A 128 -8.83 -10.12 -13.47
N LYS A 129 -7.85 -9.22 -13.70
CA LYS A 129 -6.43 -9.51 -13.46
C LYS A 129 -6.10 -9.56 -11.97
N ALA A 130 -6.74 -8.72 -11.15
CA ALA A 130 -6.61 -8.76 -9.71
C ALA A 130 -7.06 -10.13 -9.16
N LYS A 131 -8.25 -10.59 -9.57
CA LYS A 131 -8.80 -11.90 -9.21
C LYS A 131 -7.88 -13.06 -9.60
N THR A 132 -7.44 -13.11 -10.86
CA THR A 132 -6.51 -14.16 -11.33
C THR A 132 -5.20 -14.15 -10.53
N SER A 133 -4.70 -12.95 -10.17
CA SER A 133 -3.49 -12.84 -9.35
C SER A 133 -3.73 -13.40 -7.94
N LEU A 134 -4.85 -13.06 -7.28
CA LEU A 134 -5.20 -13.63 -5.96
C LEU A 134 -5.35 -15.16 -6.03
N GLU A 135 -6.03 -15.68 -7.03
CA GLU A 135 -6.21 -17.11 -7.21
C GLU A 135 -4.88 -17.85 -7.37
N ASN A 136 -3.93 -17.28 -8.12
CA ASN A 136 -2.59 -17.85 -8.27
C ASN A 136 -1.78 -17.79 -6.95
N GLY A 137 -1.87 -16.72 -6.19
CA GLY A 137 -1.26 -16.64 -4.87
C GLY A 137 -1.88 -17.64 -3.88
N LEU A 138 -3.21 -17.77 -3.90
CA LEU A 138 -3.94 -18.72 -3.05
C LEU A 138 -3.71 -20.20 -3.40
N LYS A 139 -3.27 -20.53 -4.61
CA LYS A 139 -2.78 -21.89 -4.93
C LYS A 139 -1.50 -22.22 -4.19
N ILE A 140 -0.66 -21.21 -3.90
CA ILE A 140 0.59 -21.36 -3.17
C ILE A 140 0.33 -21.30 -1.66
N GLU A 141 -0.52 -20.36 -1.21
CA GLU A 141 -0.85 -20.11 0.20
C GLU A 141 -2.37 -20.10 0.39
N PRO A 142 -3.03 -21.29 0.50
CA PRO A 142 -4.49 -21.41 0.50
C PRO A 142 -5.19 -20.78 1.70
N ASN A 143 -4.47 -20.58 2.80
CA ASN A 143 -5.01 -20.07 4.06
C ASN A 143 -4.60 -18.61 4.35
N ASN A 144 -4.22 -17.84 3.33
CA ASN A 144 -3.97 -16.42 3.51
C ASN A 144 -5.30 -15.67 3.66
N HIS A 145 -5.69 -15.37 4.91
CA HIS A 145 -6.95 -14.71 5.22
C HIS A 145 -7.09 -13.34 4.55
N LYS A 146 -5.99 -12.58 4.40
CA LYS A 146 -6.00 -11.26 3.74
C LYS A 146 -6.28 -11.39 2.24
N ALA A 147 -5.67 -12.37 1.57
CA ALA A 147 -5.90 -12.59 0.15
C ALA A 147 -7.33 -13.09 -0.12
N ILE A 148 -7.86 -13.96 0.74
CA ILE A 148 -9.26 -14.43 0.68
C ILE A 148 -10.21 -13.24 0.88
N PHE A 149 -9.95 -12.37 1.85
CA PHE A 149 -10.71 -11.15 2.08
C PHE A 149 -10.69 -10.23 0.84
N GLN A 150 -9.51 -10.00 0.24
CA GLN A 150 -9.39 -9.18 -0.98
C GLN A 150 -10.19 -9.77 -2.14
N LEU A 151 -10.21 -11.10 -2.28
CA LEU A 151 -11.03 -11.77 -3.28
C LEU A 151 -12.52 -11.55 -2.99
N GLY A 152 -12.93 -11.60 -1.73
CA GLY A 152 -14.27 -11.23 -1.27
C GLY A 152 -14.66 -9.81 -1.65
N ASN A 153 -13.73 -8.85 -1.49
CA ASN A 153 -13.95 -7.45 -1.87
C ASN A 153 -14.18 -7.29 -3.38
N ILE A 154 -13.46 -8.05 -4.21
CA ILE A 154 -13.70 -8.03 -5.66
C ILE A 154 -15.12 -8.53 -5.98
N PHE A 155 -15.57 -9.61 -5.35
CA PHE A 155 -16.94 -10.09 -5.55
C PHE A 155 -18.00 -9.14 -4.99
N LEU A 156 -17.70 -8.42 -3.91
CA LEU A 156 -18.58 -7.36 -3.39
C LEU A 156 -18.74 -6.23 -4.41
N MET A 157 -17.63 -5.77 -5.03
CA MET A 157 -17.66 -4.77 -6.11
C MET A 157 -18.43 -5.28 -7.35
N GLU A 158 -18.32 -6.57 -7.67
CA GLU A 158 -19.07 -7.22 -8.75
C GLU A 158 -20.56 -7.44 -8.39
N LYS A 159 -21.01 -6.98 -7.19
CA LYS A 159 -22.36 -7.22 -6.63
C LYS A 159 -22.70 -8.71 -6.48
N ASN A 160 -21.71 -9.59 -6.49
CA ASN A 160 -21.87 -11.02 -6.23
C ASN A 160 -21.79 -11.28 -4.71
N TYR A 161 -22.83 -10.82 -4.01
CA TYR A 161 -22.88 -10.83 -2.55
C TYR A 161 -22.77 -12.24 -1.95
N SER A 162 -23.36 -13.25 -2.59
CA SER A 162 -23.28 -14.65 -2.12
C SER A 162 -21.82 -15.12 -2.05
N LYS A 163 -21.05 -14.88 -3.11
CA LYS A 163 -19.64 -15.30 -3.16
C LYS A 163 -18.77 -14.47 -2.24
N ALA A 164 -19.05 -13.17 -2.12
CA ALA A 164 -18.38 -12.28 -1.19
C ALA A 164 -18.56 -12.76 0.27
N ILE A 165 -19.80 -13.08 0.69
CA ILE A 165 -20.13 -13.61 2.02
C ILE A 165 -19.40 -14.91 2.32
N GLU A 166 -19.35 -15.85 1.37
CA GLU A 166 -18.63 -17.13 1.51
C GLU A 166 -17.14 -16.90 1.77
N LEU A 167 -16.51 -15.97 1.01
CA LEU A 167 -15.10 -15.66 1.16
C LEU A 167 -14.78 -14.90 2.44
N PHE A 168 -15.63 -13.96 2.85
CA PHE A 168 -15.47 -13.31 4.15
C PHE A 168 -15.61 -14.30 5.30
N ASP A 169 -16.59 -15.21 5.23
CA ASP A 169 -16.73 -16.31 6.22
C ASP A 169 -15.46 -17.17 6.30
N LYS A 170 -14.90 -17.57 5.15
CA LYS A 170 -13.63 -18.31 5.09
C LYS A 170 -12.48 -17.52 5.71
N SER A 171 -12.38 -16.22 5.43
CA SER A 171 -11.36 -15.34 6.02
C SER A 171 -11.51 -15.24 7.54
N ILE A 172 -12.74 -15.06 8.02
CA ILE A 172 -13.07 -14.95 9.46
C ILE A 172 -12.81 -16.29 10.20
N LYS A 173 -13.06 -17.43 9.56
CA LYS A 173 -12.72 -18.75 10.13
C LYS A 173 -11.22 -18.93 10.36
N ILE A 174 -10.38 -18.37 9.47
CA ILE A 174 -8.92 -18.41 9.62
C ILE A 174 -8.45 -17.40 10.65
N LYS A 175 -9.01 -16.19 10.65
CA LYS A 175 -8.70 -15.12 11.60
C LYS A 175 -9.98 -14.52 12.19
N PRO A 176 -10.44 -15.02 13.37
CA PRO A 176 -11.73 -14.65 13.96
C PRO A 176 -11.86 -13.19 14.42
N ASP A 177 -10.73 -12.52 14.65
CA ASP A 177 -10.62 -11.11 15.05
C ASP A 177 -10.33 -10.16 13.88
N PHE A 178 -10.46 -10.64 12.63
CA PHE A 178 -10.27 -9.81 11.45
C PHE A 178 -11.52 -8.96 11.20
N TRP A 179 -11.60 -7.83 11.92
CA TRP A 179 -12.78 -6.97 11.94
C TRP A 179 -13.19 -6.45 10.54
N GLN A 180 -12.23 -6.21 9.63
CA GLN A 180 -12.52 -5.75 8.28
C GLN A 180 -13.35 -6.77 7.48
N ALA A 181 -13.02 -8.06 7.61
CA ALA A 181 -13.80 -9.11 6.94
C ALA A 181 -15.19 -9.26 7.54
N ILE A 182 -15.32 -9.10 8.87
CA ILE A 182 -16.60 -9.11 9.57
C ILE A 182 -17.45 -7.91 9.15
N ASN A 183 -16.86 -6.72 9.07
CA ASN A 183 -17.51 -5.52 8.59
C ASN A 183 -18.04 -5.68 7.16
N ASN A 184 -17.17 -6.09 6.22
CA ASN A 184 -17.55 -6.23 4.81
C ASN A 184 -18.57 -7.36 4.59
N GLN A 185 -18.57 -8.40 5.42
CA GLN A 185 -19.66 -9.38 5.46
C GLN A 185 -20.97 -8.71 5.88
N GLY A 186 -20.93 -7.77 6.85
CA GLY A 186 -22.08 -6.96 7.26
C GLY A 186 -22.61 -6.08 6.13
N LEU A 187 -21.71 -5.42 5.35
CA LEU A 187 -22.08 -4.66 4.14
C LEU A 187 -22.83 -5.55 3.14
N ALA A 188 -22.27 -6.74 2.83
CA ALA A 188 -22.88 -7.68 1.88
C ALA A 188 -24.25 -8.19 2.34
N TYR A 189 -24.44 -8.41 3.64
CA TYR A 189 -25.75 -8.79 4.18
C TYR A 189 -26.76 -7.65 4.14
N PHE A 190 -26.34 -6.41 4.31
CA PHE A 190 -27.22 -5.26 4.15
C PHE A 190 -27.76 -5.19 2.71
N GLU A 191 -26.90 -5.31 1.72
CA GLU A 191 -27.28 -5.27 0.30
C GLU A 191 -28.25 -6.42 -0.09
N THR A 192 -28.23 -7.52 0.63
CA THR A 192 -29.15 -8.65 0.44
C THR A 192 -30.39 -8.59 1.37
N ASN A 193 -30.66 -7.44 1.97
CA ASN A 193 -31.79 -7.18 2.89
C ASN A 193 -31.81 -8.09 4.15
N LYS A 194 -30.66 -8.63 4.55
CA LYS A 194 -30.51 -9.44 5.75
C LYS A 194 -30.09 -8.59 6.94
N ILE A 195 -30.87 -7.56 7.24
CA ILE A 195 -30.52 -6.47 8.19
C ILE A 195 -30.17 -7.00 9.59
N LYS A 196 -30.86 -8.03 10.10
CA LYS A 196 -30.55 -8.63 11.42
C LYS A 196 -29.13 -9.20 11.48
N LEU A 197 -28.66 -9.83 10.40
CA LEU A 197 -27.30 -10.38 10.30
C LEU A 197 -26.27 -9.25 10.15
N SER A 198 -26.57 -8.22 9.38
CA SER A 198 -25.75 -7.04 9.24
C SER A 198 -25.52 -6.36 10.60
N ILE A 199 -26.57 -6.11 11.39
CA ILE A 199 -26.48 -5.56 12.75
C ILE A 199 -25.56 -6.41 13.62
N LYS A 200 -25.73 -7.76 13.62
CA LYS A 200 -24.89 -8.66 14.42
C LYS A 200 -23.41 -8.53 14.07
N LEU A 201 -23.12 -8.42 12.77
CA LEU A 201 -21.74 -8.34 12.26
C LEU A 201 -21.10 -6.99 12.55
N PHE A 202 -21.80 -5.87 12.32
CA PHE A 202 -21.28 -4.56 12.69
C PHE A 202 -21.01 -4.45 14.19
N LYS A 203 -21.92 -4.95 15.05
CA LYS A 203 -21.68 -5.02 16.51
C LYS A 203 -20.44 -5.85 16.84
N LYS A 204 -20.24 -6.99 16.17
CA LYS A 204 -19.04 -7.81 16.34
C LYS A 204 -17.78 -7.09 15.86
N ALA A 205 -17.81 -6.41 14.72
CA ALA A 205 -16.68 -5.63 14.24
C ALA A 205 -16.28 -4.52 15.22
N ILE A 206 -17.27 -3.78 15.75
CA ILE A 206 -17.08 -2.72 16.75
C ILE A 206 -16.47 -3.28 18.05
N SER A 207 -16.88 -4.48 18.48
CA SER A 207 -16.35 -5.09 19.71
C SER A 207 -14.89 -5.52 19.59
N ILE A 208 -14.39 -5.75 18.38
CA ILE A 208 -12.98 -6.07 18.11
C ILE A 208 -12.17 -4.78 17.96
N GLU A 209 -12.65 -3.88 17.11
CA GLU A 209 -12.06 -2.58 16.88
C GLU A 209 -13.15 -1.55 16.58
N GLU A 210 -13.26 -0.56 17.45
CA GLU A 210 -14.22 0.52 17.28
C GLU A 210 -13.76 1.49 16.19
N ASN A 211 -14.29 1.29 14.98
CA ASN A 211 -13.96 2.10 13.80
C ASN A 211 -15.19 2.83 13.26
N ALA A 212 -14.98 3.92 12.52
CA ALA A 212 -16.05 4.76 11.96
C ALA A 212 -16.98 3.97 11.03
N GLU A 213 -16.41 3.10 10.19
CA GLU A 213 -17.18 2.36 9.20
C GLU A 213 -18.25 1.45 9.82
N PRO A 214 -17.93 0.50 10.71
CA PRO A 214 -18.95 -0.34 11.32
C PRO A 214 -19.89 0.42 12.24
N LEU A 215 -19.46 1.56 12.83
CA LEU A 215 -20.35 2.44 13.62
C LEU A 215 -21.44 3.05 12.74
N LEU A 216 -21.07 3.65 11.59
CA LEU A 216 -22.04 4.25 10.67
C LEU A 216 -22.91 3.18 10.00
N GLY A 217 -22.33 2.03 9.63
CA GLY A 217 -23.10 0.90 9.10
C GLY A 217 -24.16 0.40 10.10
N LEU A 218 -23.79 0.29 11.38
CA LEU A 218 -24.75 -0.06 12.45
C LEU A 218 -25.82 1.02 12.65
N ALA A 219 -25.42 2.30 12.67
CA ALA A 219 -26.34 3.43 12.75
C ALA A 219 -27.38 3.37 11.63
N THR A 220 -26.96 3.15 10.40
CA THR A 220 -27.85 3.02 9.25
C THR A 220 -28.80 1.82 9.40
N CYS A 221 -28.32 0.68 9.87
CA CYS A 221 -29.18 -0.48 10.14
C CYS A 221 -30.27 -0.22 11.20
N LEU A 222 -30.01 0.67 12.15
CA LEU A 222 -30.89 0.97 13.29
C LEU A 222 -31.81 2.17 13.03
N SER A 223 -31.56 2.97 11.99
CA SER A 223 -32.24 4.25 11.75
C SER A 223 -33.78 4.21 11.75
N ILE A 224 -34.37 3.07 11.39
CA ILE A 224 -35.84 2.89 11.37
C ILE A 224 -36.36 2.39 12.74
N LYS A 225 -35.59 1.57 13.47
CA LYS A 225 -36.07 0.88 14.66
C LYS A 225 -35.72 1.58 15.97
N ASP A 226 -34.56 2.24 16.00
CA ASP A 226 -34.04 2.94 17.16
C ASP A 226 -33.24 4.16 16.68
N ILE A 227 -34.00 5.19 16.35
CA ILE A 227 -33.41 6.42 15.81
C ILE A 227 -32.46 7.10 16.81
N THR A 228 -32.77 7.03 18.11
CA THR A 228 -31.93 7.65 19.15
C THR A 228 -30.53 7.04 19.17
N LEU A 229 -30.44 5.72 19.21
CA LEU A 229 -29.16 5.02 19.16
C LEU A 229 -28.46 5.19 17.80
N ALA A 230 -29.24 5.22 16.71
CA ALA A 230 -28.69 5.45 15.38
C ALA A 230 -27.99 6.82 15.27
N LEU A 231 -28.60 7.87 15.79
CA LEU A 231 -28.04 9.22 15.81
C LEU A 231 -26.77 9.29 16.66
N GLU A 232 -26.76 8.67 17.84
CA GLU A 232 -25.57 8.60 18.69
C GLU A 232 -24.39 7.91 17.97
N LEU A 233 -24.64 6.76 17.36
CA LEU A 233 -23.63 6.01 16.62
C LEU A 233 -23.12 6.75 15.39
N ALA A 234 -24.01 7.45 14.65
CA ALA A 234 -23.64 8.26 13.51
C ALA A 234 -22.74 9.44 13.92
N LYS A 235 -23.09 10.16 15.00
CA LYS A 235 -22.23 11.23 15.57
C LYS A 235 -20.85 10.69 15.93
N LYS A 236 -20.80 9.54 16.59
CA LYS A 236 -19.55 8.89 16.99
C LYS A 236 -18.70 8.52 15.75
N ALA A 237 -19.32 7.99 14.71
CA ALA A 237 -18.66 7.65 13.46
C ALA A 237 -18.04 8.88 12.78
N LEU A 238 -18.82 9.95 12.60
CA LEU A 238 -18.35 11.18 11.95
C LEU A 238 -17.27 11.91 12.75
N ASN A 239 -17.30 11.82 14.08
CA ASN A 239 -16.24 12.36 14.92
C ASN A 239 -14.94 11.56 14.80
N LYS A 240 -15.04 10.26 14.59
CA LYS A 240 -13.89 9.35 14.48
C LYS A 240 -13.22 9.44 13.12
N ASP A 241 -14.01 9.47 12.05
CA ASP A 241 -13.54 9.73 10.67
C ASP A 241 -14.57 10.57 9.91
N PRO A 242 -14.32 11.88 9.75
CA PRO A 242 -15.20 12.80 9.04
C PRO A 242 -15.45 12.42 7.58
N ASN A 243 -14.51 11.69 6.94
CA ASN A 243 -14.64 11.33 5.53
C ASN A 243 -15.89 10.49 5.25
N TYR A 244 -16.42 9.78 6.25
CA TYR A 244 -17.63 8.98 6.10
C TYR A 244 -18.90 9.81 5.88
N VAL A 245 -18.85 11.16 5.97
CA VAL A 245 -19.96 12.03 5.55
C VAL A 245 -20.07 12.08 4.02
N ASP A 246 -18.98 11.80 3.30
CA ASP A 246 -18.90 11.89 1.84
C ASP A 246 -19.37 10.58 1.17
N TYR A 247 -20.24 10.74 0.15
CA TYR A 247 -20.79 9.60 -0.59
C TYR A 247 -19.72 8.85 -1.38
N ASP A 248 -18.83 9.56 -2.07
CA ASP A 248 -17.81 8.95 -2.92
C ASP A 248 -16.74 8.24 -2.06
N TYR A 249 -16.41 8.81 -0.90
CA TYR A 249 -15.53 8.13 0.06
C TYR A 249 -16.11 6.79 0.50
N ARG A 250 -17.40 6.73 0.93
CA ARG A 250 -18.07 5.48 1.31
C ARG A 250 -18.11 4.48 0.15
N LYS A 251 -18.28 4.97 -1.09
CA LYS A 251 -18.22 4.13 -2.30
C LYS A 251 -16.83 3.52 -2.50
N GLU A 252 -15.77 4.27 -2.25
CA GLU A 252 -14.39 3.75 -2.24
C GLU A 252 -14.18 2.69 -1.16
N GLN A 253 -14.92 2.78 -0.04
CA GLN A 253 -14.96 1.76 1.01
C GLN A 253 -15.90 0.59 0.69
N LEU A 254 -16.33 0.43 -0.54
CA LEU A 254 -17.16 -0.65 -1.08
C LEU A 254 -18.60 -0.70 -0.56
N TRP A 255 -19.13 0.43 -0.08
CA TRP A 255 -20.53 0.52 0.29
C TRP A 255 -21.43 0.36 -0.94
N GLY A 256 -22.41 -0.53 -0.85
CA GLY A 256 -23.39 -0.75 -1.91
C GLY A 256 -24.49 0.32 -1.92
N GLU A 257 -25.31 0.29 -2.96
CA GLU A 257 -26.33 1.31 -3.21
C GLU A 257 -27.40 1.39 -2.12
N ASN A 258 -27.84 0.24 -1.58
CA ASN A 258 -28.89 0.21 -0.56
C ASN A 258 -28.42 0.85 0.75
N LEU A 259 -27.20 0.50 1.18
CA LEU A 259 -26.62 1.08 2.38
C LEU A 259 -26.33 2.56 2.20
N GLN A 260 -25.79 2.96 1.05
CA GLN A 260 -25.54 4.37 0.71
C GLN A 260 -26.82 5.20 0.81
N THR A 261 -27.88 4.77 0.11
CA THR A 261 -29.16 5.48 0.11
C THR A 261 -29.74 5.61 1.52
N SER A 262 -29.71 4.52 2.29
CA SER A 262 -30.20 4.52 3.67
C SER A 262 -29.38 5.44 4.59
N THR A 263 -28.06 5.51 4.35
CA THR A 263 -27.16 6.39 5.10
C THR A 263 -27.41 7.87 4.76
N GLU A 264 -27.63 8.20 3.49
CA GLU A 264 -27.99 9.58 3.10
C GLU A 264 -29.25 10.06 3.83
N ILE A 265 -30.27 9.21 3.91
CA ILE A 265 -31.50 9.53 4.65
C ILE A 265 -31.20 9.77 6.14
N LEU A 266 -30.36 8.94 6.76
CA LEU A 266 -29.95 9.12 8.16
C LEU A 266 -29.19 10.43 8.36
N LEU A 267 -28.23 10.75 7.48
CA LEU A 267 -27.40 11.96 7.55
C LEU A 267 -28.20 13.26 7.29
N GLN A 268 -29.37 13.18 6.66
CA GLN A 268 -30.28 14.30 6.47
C GLN A 268 -31.14 14.63 7.71
N ASN A 269 -31.05 13.81 8.77
CA ASN A 269 -31.79 14.07 10.00
C ASN A 269 -31.33 15.38 10.66
N ASP A 270 -32.28 16.24 11.06
CA ASP A 270 -32.02 17.57 11.64
C ASP A 270 -31.08 17.52 12.85
N GLN A 271 -31.16 16.46 13.66
CA GLN A 271 -30.30 16.27 14.85
C GLN A 271 -28.83 15.91 14.51
N LEU A 272 -28.51 15.59 13.24
CA LEU A 272 -27.15 15.33 12.75
C LEU A 272 -26.56 16.50 11.97
N GLN A 273 -27.35 17.53 11.63
CA GLN A 273 -26.88 18.58 10.71
C GLN A 273 -25.64 19.29 11.22
N THR A 274 -25.55 19.58 12.51
CA THR A 274 -24.35 20.19 13.10
C THR A 274 -23.11 19.29 12.93
N ASP A 275 -23.24 17.99 13.18
CA ASP A 275 -22.13 17.01 13.07
C ASP A 275 -21.73 16.81 11.59
N VAL A 276 -22.72 16.78 10.68
CA VAL A 276 -22.49 16.69 9.22
C VAL A 276 -21.73 17.92 8.71
N ILE A 277 -22.15 19.14 9.08
CA ILE A 277 -21.46 20.37 8.70
C ILE A 277 -20.04 20.39 9.25
N LEU A 278 -19.85 20.01 10.51
CA LEU A 278 -18.52 19.93 11.13
C LEU A 278 -17.63 18.92 10.41
N ALA A 279 -18.15 17.74 10.06
CA ALA A 279 -17.40 16.72 9.34
C ALA A 279 -16.96 17.25 7.95
N LYS A 280 -17.87 17.87 7.19
CA LYS A 280 -17.55 18.49 5.90
C LYS A 280 -16.50 19.58 5.99
N SER A 281 -16.56 20.44 7.03
CA SER A 281 -15.57 21.50 7.25
C SER A 281 -14.17 20.95 7.51
N LYS A 282 -14.06 19.86 8.27
CA LYS A 282 -12.77 19.19 8.54
C LYS A 282 -12.13 18.61 7.27
N ILE A 283 -12.92 18.04 6.38
CA ILE A 283 -12.42 17.52 5.08
C ILE A 283 -11.84 18.66 4.24
N ASN A 284 -12.58 19.77 4.13
CA ASN A 284 -12.16 20.91 3.31
C ASN A 284 -10.92 21.62 3.85
N SER A 285 -10.65 21.55 5.15
CA SER A 285 -9.45 22.13 5.76
C SER A 285 -8.20 21.25 5.64
N SER A 286 -8.35 19.97 5.27
CA SER A 286 -7.28 18.97 5.18
C SER A 286 -6.83 18.71 3.73
N SER A 287 -7.52 19.25 2.74
CA SER A 287 -7.22 19.19 1.31
C SER A 287 -6.44 20.42 0.86
#